data_182b4e1fb4fa322570353886df287bb5
#
_entry.id   182b4e1fb4fa322570353886df287bb5
#
_cell.length_a   1.000
_cell.length_b   1.000
_cell.length_c   1.000
_cell.angle_alpha   90.00
_cell.angle_beta   90.00
_cell.angle_gamma   90.00
#
_symmetry.space_group_name_H-M   'P 1'
#
loop_
_entity.id
_entity.type
_entity.pdbx_description
1 polymer ?
#
loop_
_entity_poly.entity_id
_entity_poly.type
_entity_poly.pdbx_seq_one_letter_code
_entity_poly.pdbx_strand_id
1 'polypeptide(L)'
;MDGTKTANEFARKDGILRVRCVGHAVGRHPKSDAFIITLNDRVWLIDGGMRGNYDAYERLLDLREAWIGKKSREVDDETCKLHITCLISHFHVDHVQELVSHILKSPYIAVDEIVFPPETALRPEASRNEDYYYRNVIRETLAEYQPDTKVSVLHYGLSGVVHTEYDGLTLDILPPDSDWGTDEKLDLLTEIHFGGNAGGHSISIKSINSNSVWHLFRFGGKRLLFTGDSNKNDTERSDESVDLMAAEYSDILGGHIDVLKWPHHGCVRNAAAGFMHSMTPEYIVITTAELETASAEYTERYPDDEAKLMRLASEDIVFYVTADGNLTVRCCSDVFADFENGEEA
;
A
#
# COMPACT_ATOMS: atom_id res chain seq x y z
N MET A 1 -34.10 -12.81 -7.19
CA MET A 1 -32.97 -12.05 -6.65
C MET A 1 -33.04 -10.70 -7.34
N ASP A 2 -33.51 -9.71 -6.62
CA ASP A 2 -33.55 -8.34 -7.13
C ASP A 2 -32.11 -7.85 -7.10
N GLY A 3 -31.52 -7.67 -8.27
CA GLY A 3 -30.08 -7.35 -8.38
C GLY A 3 -29.83 -5.92 -7.94
N THR A 4 -29.48 -5.76 -6.66
CA THR A 4 -29.02 -4.49 -6.13
C THR A 4 -27.77 -4.09 -6.91
N LYS A 5 -27.82 -2.97 -7.64
CA LYS A 5 -26.67 -2.47 -8.40
C LYS A 5 -25.58 -2.02 -7.44
N THR A 6 -24.32 -2.28 -7.80
CA THR A 6 -23.17 -1.76 -7.07
C THR A 6 -22.69 -0.43 -7.66
N ALA A 7 -21.97 0.39 -6.89
CA ALA A 7 -21.39 1.63 -7.41
C ALA A 7 -20.42 1.34 -8.58
N ASN A 8 -19.75 0.20 -8.57
CA ASN A 8 -18.81 -0.24 -9.60
C ASN A 8 -19.47 -0.41 -10.99
N GLU A 9 -20.76 -0.71 -11.05
CA GLU A 9 -21.49 -0.79 -12.33
C GLU A 9 -21.62 0.56 -13.04
N PHE A 10 -21.45 1.66 -12.31
CA PHE A 10 -21.49 3.03 -12.82
C PHE A 10 -20.10 3.61 -13.09
N ALA A 11 -19.04 2.83 -12.82
CA ALA A 11 -17.67 3.25 -13.07
C ALA A 11 -17.44 3.62 -14.54
N ARG A 12 -16.60 4.62 -14.75
CA ARG A 12 -16.14 4.97 -16.09
C ARG A 12 -15.15 3.92 -16.58
N LYS A 13 -15.48 3.24 -17.68
CA LYS A 13 -14.64 2.23 -18.32
C LYS A 13 -13.81 2.86 -19.44
N ASP A 14 -12.83 3.69 -19.06
CA ASP A 14 -11.97 4.43 -19.98
C ASP A 14 -10.60 3.78 -20.22
N GLY A 15 -10.32 2.65 -19.56
CA GLY A 15 -9.07 1.92 -19.70
C GLY A 15 -7.86 2.67 -19.15
N ILE A 16 -8.06 3.59 -18.21
CA ILE A 16 -6.97 4.32 -17.53
C ILE A 16 -6.77 3.73 -16.14
N LEU A 17 -5.57 3.26 -15.86
CA LEU A 17 -5.16 2.91 -14.50
C LEU A 17 -4.90 4.20 -13.72
N ARG A 18 -5.57 4.38 -12.60
CA ARG A 18 -5.35 5.49 -11.68
C ARG A 18 -4.80 4.94 -10.37
N VAL A 19 -3.72 5.53 -9.91
CA VAL A 19 -3.09 5.21 -8.63
C VAL A 19 -3.06 6.47 -7.80
N ARG A 20 -3.95 6.55 -6.83
CA ARG A 20 -4.03 7.66 -5.87
C ARG A 20 -3.25 7.31 -4.62
N CYS A 21 -2.15 8.02 -4.42
CA CYS A 21 -1.44 8.03 -3.14
C CYS A 21 -2.16 9.05 -2.24
N VAL A 22 -2.80 8.57 -1.20
CA VAL A 22 -3.67 9.39 -0.36
C VAL A 22 -2.84 10.29 0.55
N GLY A 23 -3.00 11.60 0.40
CA GLY A 23 -2.40 12.60 1.27
C GLY A 23 -2.97 12.53 2.68
N HIS A 24 -2.30 13.10 3.65
CA HIS A 24 -2.75 13.14 5.04
C HIS A 24 -2.61 14.53 5.64
N ALA A 25 -3.50 14.87 6.57
CA ALA A 25 -3.53 16.19 7.20
C ALA A 25 -2.22 16.49 7.95
N VAL A 26 -1.58 17.58 7.58
CA VAL A 26 -0.33 18.05 8.21
C VAL A 26 -0.54 18.26 9.72
N GLY A 27 0.27 17.63 10.53
CA GLY A 27 0.40 17.92 11.96
C GLY A 27 -0.27 16.95 12.93
N ARG A 28 -1.01 15.91 12.45
CA ARG A 28 -1.59 14.89 13.35
C ARG A 28 -0.77 13.61 13.37
N HIS A 29 -0.42 13.08 12.20
CA HIS A 29 0.39 11.88 12.04
C HIS A 29 1.23 12.04 10.77
N PRO A 30 2.56 12.21 10.89
CA PRO A 30 3.42 12.51 9.74
C PRO A 30 3.65 11.34 8.81
N LYS A 31 3.16 10.14 9.14
CA LYS A 31 3.37 8.89 8.40
C LYS A 31 2.06 8.13 8.31
N SER A 32 1.70 7.72 7.10
CA SER A 32 0.52 6.89 6.87
C SER A 32 0.55 6.37 5.44
N ASP A 33 0.28 5.09 5.25
CA ASP A 33 0.21 4.49 3.93
C ASP A 33 -1.23 4.12 3.58
N ALA A 34 -1.75 4.72 2.52
CA ALA A 34 -2.98 4.32 1.87
C ALA A 34 -2.91 4.64 0.38
N PHE A 35 -3.19 3.63 -0.47
CA PHE A 35 -3.17 3.80 -1.91
C PHE A 35 -4.46 3.23 -2.50
N ILE A 36 -5.20 4.05 -3.24
CA ILE A 36 -6.41 3.63 -3.95
C ILE A 36 -6.08 3.47 -5.43
N ILE A 37 -6.23 2.26 -5.95
CA ILE A 37 -5.95 1.92 -7.33
C ILE A 37 -7.26 1.60 -8.03
N THR A 38 -7.51 2.21 -9.18
CA THR A 38 -8.71 1.96 -9.98
C THR A 38 -8.36 1.66 -11.43
N LEU A 39 -9.00 0.65 -11.99
CA LEU A 39 -9.05 0.40 -13.43
C LEU A 39 -10.47 -0.03 -13.78
N ASN A 40 -11.13 0.71 -14.66
CA ASN A 40 -12.52 0.48 -15.00
C ASN A 40 -13.42 0.36 -13.75
N ASP A 41 -14.06 -0.80 -13.52
CA ASP A 41 -14.93 -1.05 -12.37
C ASP A 41 -14.22 -1.75 -11.19
N ARG A 42 -12.90 -1.92 -11.24
CA ARG A 42 -12.13 -2.52 -10.14
C ARG A 42 -11.49 -1.47 -9.26
N VAL A 43 -11.53 -1.73 -7.97
CA VAL A 43 -10.90 -0.89 -6.93
C VAL A 43 -10.07 -1.78 -6.02
N TRP A 44 -8.79 -1.42 -5.90
CA TRP A 44 -7.90 -2.00 -4.88
C TRP A 44 -7.52 -0.91 -3.88
N LEU A 45 -7.49 -1.28 -2.62
CA LEU A 45 -6.94 -0.47 -1.54
C LEU A 45 -5.71 -1.18 -0.98
N ILE A 46 -4.53 -0.58 -1.14
CA ILE A 46 -3.33 -1.04 -0.42
C ILE A 46 -3.27 -0.28 0.89
N ASP A 47 -3.29 -1.03 1.99
CA ASP A 47 -3.34 -0.51 3.35
C ASP A 47 -4.56 0.41 3.57
N GLY A 48 -4.69 1.04 4.70
CA GLY A 48 -5.85 1.89 4.98
C GLY A 48 -5.47 3.17 5.68
N GLY A 49 -4.20 3.26 6.11
CA GLY A 49 -3.72 4.42 6.81
C GLY A 49 -4.07 4.48 8.29
N MET A 50 -3.77 5.61 8.91
CA MET A 50 -3.89 5.84 10.35
C MET A 50 -5.20 6.53 10.70
N ARG A 51 -5.83 6.08 11.78
CA ARG A 51 -7.05 6.69 12.32
C ARG A 51 -6.84 8.16 12.67
N GLY A 52 -7.81 8.99 12.30
CA GLY A 52 -7.84 10.42 12.61
C GLY A 52 -7.44 11.29 11.43
N ASN A 53 -6.95 10.69 10.36
CA ASN A 53 -6.79 11.37 9.09
C ASN A 53 -8.05 11.26 8.23
N TYR A 54 -8.81 10.16 8.32
CA TYR A 54 -10.03 9.83 7.56
C TYR A 54 -9.86 9.89 6.03
N ASP A 55 -8.62 10.09 5.59
CA ASP A 55 -8.35 10.49 4.21
C ASP A 55 -8.68 9.34 3.23
N ALA A 56 -8.29 8.11 3.53
CA ALA A 56 -8.58 6.97 2.66
C ALA A 56 -10.08 6.63 2.62
N TYR A 57 -10.75 6.68 3.77
CA TYR A 57 -12.19 6.45 3.86
C TYR A 57 -12.98 7.51 3.10
N GLU A 58 -12.66 8.78 3.28
CA GLU A 58 -13.31 9.89 2.57
C GLU A 58 -13.09 9.78 1.06
N ARG A 59 -11.87 9.46 0.61
CA ARG A 59 -11.59 9.25 -0.82
C ARG A 59 -12.35 8.09 -1.45
N LEU A 60 -12.58 7.01 -0.70
CA LEU A 60 -13.43 5.91 -1.17
C LEU A 60 -14.91 6.34 -1.26
N LEU A 61 -15.41 7.15 -0.33
CA LEU A 61 -16.76 7.69 -0.41
C LEU A 61 -16.90 8.67 -1.58
N ASP A 62 -15.93 9.56 -1.78
CA ASP A 62 -15.90 10.46 -2.93
C ASP A 62 -15.90 9.69 -4.27
N LEU A 63 -15.10 8.61 -4.35
CA LEU A 63 -15.09 7.73 -5.52
C LEU A 63 -16.45 7.09 -5.77
N ARG A 64 -17.09 6.57 -4.71
CA ARG A 64 -18.45 6.02 -4.78
C ARG A 64 -19.44 7.06 -5.30
N GLU A 65 -19.44 8.27 -4.72
CA GLU A 65 -20.32 9.35 -5.13
C GLU A 65 -20.09 9.79 -6.57
N ALA A 66 -18.83 9.88 -6.99
CA ALA A 66 -18.48 10.21 -8.38
C ALA A 66 -19.00 9.15 -9.37
N TRP A 67 -18.93 7.86 -9.01
CA TRP A 67 -19.42 6.78 -9.87
C TRP A 67 -20.94 6.71 -9.93
N ILE A 68 -21.65 6.87 -8.82
CA ILE A 68 -23.11 6.94 -8.78
C ILE A 68 -23.61 8.20 -9.53
N GLY A 69 -22.90 9.32 -9.39
CA GLY A 69 -23.16 10.59 -10.05
C GLY A 69 -24.56 11.16 -9.77
N LYS A 70 -25.09 11.94 -10.73
CA LYS A 70 -26.46 12.50 -10.67
C LYS A 70 -27.58 11.46 -10.79
N LYS A 71 -27.23 10.20 -11.00
CA LYS A 71 -28.17 9.05 -11.01
C LYS A 71 -28.58 8.57 -9.62
N SER A 72 -28.11 9.24 -8.56
CA SER A 72 -28.46 8.92 -7.17
C SER A 72 -29.98 8.88 -6.89
N ARG A 73 -30.79 9.47 -7.76
CA ARG A 73 -32.27 9.40 -7.67
C ARG A 73 -32.87 8.07 -8.17
N GLU A 74 -32.09 7.30 -8.93
CA GLU A 74 -32.52 6.00 -9.50
C GLU A 74 -31.95 4.80 -8.73
N VAL A 75 -31.07 5.06 -7.78
CA VAL A 75 -30.37 4.06 -6.98
C VAL A 75 -30.72 4.27 -5.53
N ASP A 76 -31.10 3.20 -4.84
CA ASP A 76 -31.22 3.23 -3.39
C ASP A 76 -29.81 3.46 -2.81
N ASP A 77 -29.56 4.67 -2.34
CA ASP A 77 -28.25 5.13 -1.89
C ASP A 77 -27.71 4.27 -0.73
N GLU A 78 -28.61 3.74 0.12
CA GLU A 78 -28.21 2.87 1.24
C GLU A 78 -27.74 1.47 0.78
N THR A 79 -28.14 1.01 -0.39
CA THR A 79 -27.84 -0.34 -0.89
C THR A 79 -26.75 -0.37 -1.96
N CYS A 80 -26.45 0.77 -2.60
CA CYS A 80 -25.45 0.88 -3.66
C CYS A 80 -24.03 1.02 -3.08
N LYS A 81 -23.38 -0.07 -2.75
CA LYS A 81 -22.05 -0.06 -2.15
C LYS A 81 -20.94 0.02 -3.20
N LEU A 82 -19.83 0.67 -2.81
CA LEU A 82 -18.56 0.56 -3.52
C LEU A 82 -17.88 -0.75 -3.13
N HIS A 83 -17.62 -1.60 -4.09
CA HIS A 83 -16.94 -2.88 -3.92
C HIS A 83 -15.44 -2.71 -4.10
N ILE A 84 -14.64 -3.17 -3.13
CA ILE A 84 -13.17 -3.04 -3.12
C ILE A 84 -12.49 -4.36 -2.76
N THR A 85 -11.24 -4.50 -3.21
CA THR A 85 -10.29 -5.51 -2.73
C THR A 85 -9.24 -4.84 -1.86
N CYS A 86 -9.05 -5.30 -0.63
CA CYS A 86 -8.03 -4.79 0.27
C CYS A 86 -6.76 -5.63 0.23
N LEU A 87 -5.61 -4.99 0.09
CA LEU A 87 -4.29 -5.59 0.05
C LEU A 87 -3.50 -5.05 1.24
N ILE A 88 -3.14 -5.90 2.19
CA ILE A 88 -2.42 -5.49 3.39
C ILE A 88 -0.93 -5.76 3.20
N SER A 89 -0.11 -4.70 3.33
CA SER A 89 1.34 -4.86 3.30
C SER A 89 1.85 -5.52 4.58
N HIS A 90 1.46 -4.99 5.75
CA HIS A 90 1.75 -5.52 7.08
C HIS A 90 0.81 -4.90 8.12
N PHE A 91 0.86 -5.36 9.38
CA PHE A 91 -0.12 -4.99 10.41
C PHE A 91 0.40 -3.95 11.41
N HIS A 92 0.98 -2.83 10.96
CA HIS A 92 1.23 -1.68 11.83
C HIS A 92 0.04 -0.71 11.82
N VAL A 93 -0.06 0.06 12.90
CA VAL A 93 -1.16 1.00 13.16
C VAL A 93 -1.37 2.01 12.04
N ASP A 94 -0.30 2.55 11.47
CA ASP A 94 -0.29 3.55 10.41
C ASP A 94 -0.60 2.99 9.01
N HIS A 95 -0.83 1.68 8.91
CA HIS A 95 -1.27 0.98 7.70
C HIS A 95 -2.70 0.46 7.78
N VAL A 96 -3.18 0.05 8.98
CA VAL A 96 -4.46 -0.67 9.07
C VAL A 96 -5.50 -0.06 10.00
N GLN A 97 -5.17 0.98 10.75
CA GLN A 97 -6.07 1.49 11.78
C GLN A 97 -7.36 2.10 11.22
N GLU A 98 -7.28 2.85 10.11
CA GLU A 98 -8.46 3.42 9.49
C GLU A 98 -9.32 2.37 8.79
N LEU A 99 -8.68 1.35 8.21
CA LEU A 99 -9.39 0.18 7.68
C LEU A 99 -10.32 -0.40 8.73
N VAL A 100 -9.82 -0.70 9.93
CA VAL A 100 -10.60 -1.27 11.05
C VAL A 100 -11.62 -0.29 11.61
N SER A 101 -11.25 0.98 11.72
CA SER A 101 -12.08 1.97 12.41
C SER A 101 -13.28 2.44 11.60
N HIS A 102 -13.13 2.55 10.27
CA HIS A 102 -14.10 3.19 9.39
C HIS A 102 -14.46 2.34 8.16
N ILE A 103 -13.48 1.87 7.38
CA ILE A 103 -13.75 1.26 6.07
C ILE A 103 -14.54 -0.03 6.22
N LEU A 104 -14.11 -0.96 7.10
CA LEU A 104 -14.80 -2.22 7.33
C LEU A 104 -16.18 -2.08 8.00
N LYS A 105 -16.44 -0.95 8.65
CA LYS A 105 -17.72 -0.66 9.33
C LYS A 105 -18.65 0.20 8.47
N SER A 106 -18.20 0.64 7.31
CA SER A 106 -18.98 1.51 6.45
C SER A 106 -20.20 0.80 5.88
N PRO A 107 -21.39 1.41 5.92
CA PRO A 107 -22.54 0.89 5.20
C PRO A 107 -22.43 1.07 3.68
N TYR A 108 -21.53 1.92 3.20
CA TYR A 108 -21.36 2.30 1.79
C TYR A 108 -20.25 1.59 1.06
N ILE A 109 -19.40 0.83 1.78
CA ILE A 109 -18.28 0.09 1.22
C ILE A 109 -18.48 -1.40 1.49
N ALA A 110 -18.27 -2.22 0.47
CA ALA A 110 -18.20 -3.67 0.58
C ALA A 110 -16.79 -4.14 0.24
N VAL A 111 -16.16 -4.87 1.15
CA VAL A 111 -14.87 -5.51 0.91
C VAL A 111 -15.13 -6.92 0.40
N ASP A 112 -14.89 -7.14 -0.90
CA ASP A 112 -15.10 -8.45 -1.53
C ASP A 112 -14.02 -9.45 -1.10
N GLU A 113 -12.78 -8.97 -1.04
CA GLU A 113 -11.62 -9.76 -0.62
C GLU A 113 -10.63 -8.89 0.15
N ILE A 114 -10.06 -9.48 1.19
CA ILE A 114 -8.91 -8.93 1.91
C ILE A 114 -7.75 -9.93 1.86
N VAL A 115 -6.59 -9.48 1.39
CA VAL A 115 -5.38 -10.30 1.29
C VAL A 115 -4.46 -9.95 2.44
N PHE A 116 -4.21 -10.93 3.30
CA PHE A 116 -3.34 -10.81 4.46
C PHE A 116 -1.91 -11.25 4.13
N PRO A 117 -0.91 -10.58 4.72
CA PRO A 117 0.45 -11.11 4.80
C PRO A 117 0.49 -12.54 5.35
N PRO A 118 1.58 -13.29 5.12
CA PRO A 118 1.77 -14.60 5.74
C PRO A 118 1.67 -14.52 7.27
N GLU A 119 1.29 -15.62 7.90
CA GLU A 119 1.29 -15.70 9.37
C GLU A 119 2.72 -15.75 9.90
N THR A 120 3.02 -14.91 10.90
CA THR A 120 4.35 -14.87 11.53
C THR A 120 4.41 -15.77 12.77
N ALA A 121 5.61 -16.30 13.06
CA ALA A 121 5.89 -17.03 14.29
C ALA A 121 5.98 -16.14 15.54
N LEU A 122 5.85 -14.82 15.41
CA LEU A 122 5.83 -13.90 16.55
C LEU A 122 4.75 -14.31 17.56
N ARG A 123 5.18 -14.54 18.81
CA ARG A 123 4.28 -14.98 19.88
C ARG A 123 3.28 -13.89 20.27
N PRO A 124 2.02 -14.26 20.57
CA PRO A 124 1.01 -13.31 21.03
C PRO A 124 1.43 -12.50 22.26
N GLU A 125 2.22 -13.10 23.15
CA GLU A 125 2.70 -12.52 24.40
C GLU A 125 3.82 -11.51 24.21
N ALA A 126 4.42 -11.43 23.00
CA ALA A 126 5.38 -10.38 22.72
C ALA A 126 4.69 -9.03 22.92
N SER A 127 5.22 -8.21 23.81
CA SER A 127 4.62 -6.91 24.15
C SER A 127 4.48 -6.08 22.87
N ARG A 128 3.24 -5.63 22.60
CA ARG A 128 2.87 -4.88 21.39
C ARG A 128 3.09 -5.65 20.07
N ASN A 129 2.71 -6.90 20.03
CA ASN A 129 2.62 -7.63 18.78
C ASN A 129 1.41 -7.09 17.98
N GLU A 130 1.64 -6.05 17.18
CA GLU A 130 0.60 -5.39 16.39
C GLU A 130 0.10 -6.33 15.28
N ASP A 131 0.94 -7.19 14.71
CA ASP A 131 0.51 -8.20 13.73
C ASP A 131 -0.60 -9.09 14.32
N TYR A 132 -0.35 -9.70 15.47
CA TYR A 132 -1.34 -10.54 16.13
C TYR A 132 -2.61 -9.76 16.48
N TYR A 133 -2.46 -8.55 17.04
CA TYR A 133 -3.57 -7.71 17.45
C TYR A 133 -4.46 -7.31 16.26
N TYR A 134 -3.90 -6.66 15.24
CA TYR A 134 -4.70 -6.16 14.11
C TYR A 134 -5.23 -7.27 13.22
N ARG A 135 -4.50 -8.37 13.05
CA ARG A 135 -4.99 -9.54 12.32
C ARG A 135 -6.28 -10.09 12.94
N ASN A 136 -6.35 -10.17 14.26
CA ASN A 136 -7.56 -10.62 14.97
C ASN A 136 -8.66 -9.55 14.94
N VAL A 137 -8.34 -8.30 15.21
CA VAL A 137 -9.33 -7.21 15.19
C VAL A 137 -9.98 -7.07 13.81
N ILE A 138 -9.22 -7.21 12.72
CA ILE A 138 -9.78 -7.20 11.37
C ILE A 138 -10.72 -8.39 11.17
N ARG A 139 -10.32 -9.61 11.55
CA ARG A 139 -11.19 -10.80 11.45
C ARG A 139 -12.49 -10.65 12.24
N GLU A 140 -12.42 -10.14 13.47
CA GLU A 140 -13.59 -9.89 14.32
C GLU A 140 -14.50 -8.82 13.69
N THR A 141 -13.92 -7.71 13.19
CA THR A 141 -14.68 -6.65 12.53
C THR A 141 -15.35 -7.13 11.24
N LEU A 142 -14.67 -7.95 10.44
CA LEU A 142 -15.27 -8.57 9.25
C LEU A 142 -16.45 -9.49 9.63
N ALA A 143 -16.27 -10.32 10.64
CA ALA A 143 -17.34 -11.21 11.09
C ALA A 143 -18.59 -10.47 11.56
N GLU A 144 -18.43 -9.28 12.13
CA GLU A 144 -19.53 -8.44 12.62
C GLU A 144 -20.20 -7.62 11.51
N TYR A 145 -19.41 -6.97 10.63
CA TYR A 145 -19.93 -5.97 9.68
C TYR A 145 -19.96 -6.45 8.22
N GLN A 146 -19.07 -7.36 7.84
CA GLN A 146 -18.90 -7.84 6.45
C GLN A 146 -18.59 -9.34 6.39
N PRO A 147 -19.51 -10.19 6.87
CA PRO A 147 -19.26 -11.65 7.04
C PRO A 147 -19.00 -12.40 5.72
N ASP A 148 -19.40 -11.83 4.59
CA ASP A 148 -19.24 -12.44 3.26
C ASP A 148 -17.88 -12.14 2.62
N THR A 149 -17.04 -11.31 3.27
CA THR A 149 -15.70 -10.96 2.76
C THR A 149 -14.81 -12.19 2.70
N LYS A 150 -14.22 -12.44 1.54
CA LYS A 150 -13.19 -13.48 1.39
C LYS A 150 -11.89 -13.02 2.06
N VAL A 151 -11.36 -13.84 2.96
CA VAL A 151 -10.04 -13.64 3.59
C VAL A 151 -9.03 -14.59 2.96
N SER A 152 -8.04 -14.05 2.29
CA SER A 152 -6.91 -14.81 1.72
C SER A 152 -5.65 -14.53 2.53
N VAL A 153 -4.91 -15.58 2.90
CA VAL A 153 -3.63 -15.47 3.63
C VAL A 153 -2.52 -15.96 2.72
N LEU A 154 -1.50 -15.15 2.54
CA LEU A 154 -0.35 -15.48 1.70
C LEU A 154 0.57 -16.52 2.37
N HIS A 155 1.42 -17.12 1.56
CA HIS A 155 2.54 -17.95 2.01
C HIS A 155 3.86 -17.22 1.75
N TYR A 156 4.92 -17.60 2.45
CA TYR A 156 6.25 -17.01 2.26
C TYR A 156 6.90 -17.44 0.94
N GLY A 157 7.79 -16.59 0.43
CA GLY A 157 8.66 -16.87 -0.71
C GLY A 157 7.94 -16.97 -2.05
N LEU A 158 8.66 -17.38 -3.08
CA LEU A 158 8.16 -17.49 -4.47
C LEU A 158 6.89 -18.34 -4.62
N SER A 159 6.72 -19.37 -3.80
CA SER A 159 5.52 -20.20 -3.82
C SER A 159 4.26 -19.49 -3.33
N GLY A 160 4.42 -18.38 -2.63
CA GLY A 160 3.34 -17.55 -2.11
C GLY A 160 2.93 -16.40 -3.03
N VAL A 161 3.64 -16.19 -4.15
CA VAL A 161 3.30 -15.16 -5.12
C VAL A 161 1.90 -15.37 -5.68
N VAL A 162 1.08 -14.34 -5.60
CA VAL A 162 -0.25 -14.32 -6.22
C VAL A 162 -0.19 -13.43 -7.45
N HIS A 163 -0.55 -14.02 -8.58
CA HIS A 163 -0.62 -13.35 -9.87
C HIS A 163 -2.08 -13.20 -10.29
N THR A 164 -2.50 -11.98 -10.63
CA THR A 164 -3.86 -11.67 -11.07
C THR A 164 -3.82 -10.79 -12.31
N GLU A 165 -4.68 -11.10 -13.27
CA GLU A 165 -4.85 -10.31 -14.49
C GLU A 165 -6.27 -9.73 -14.58
N TYR A 166 -6.37 -8.46 -14.98
CA TYR A 166 -7.63 -7.77 -15.19
C TYR A 166 -7.49 -6.67 -16.25
N ASP A 167 -8.22 -6.76 -17.35
CA ASP A 167 -8.27 -5.74 -18.43
C ASP A 167 -6.89 -5.22 -18.88
N GLY A 168 -5.91 -6.11 -19.03
CA GLY A 168 -4.53 -5.79 -19.39
C GLY A 168 -3.64 -5.33 -18.23
N LEU A 169 -4.20 -5.17 -17.03
CA LEU A 169 -3.43 -4.99 -15.81
C LEU A 169 -2.96 -6.34 -15.28
N THR A 170 -1.71 -6.40 -14.86
CA THR A 170 -1.20 -7.49 -14.04
C THR A 170 -0.91 -6.96 -12.64
N LEU A 171 -1.38 -7.66 -11.62
CA LEU A 171 -1.02 -7.47 -10.22
C LEU A 171 -0.27 -8.69 -9.72
N ASP A 172 0.99 -8.50 -9.32
CA ASP A 172 1.77 -9.49 -8.58
C ASP A 172 1.84 -9.07 -7.12
N ILE A 173 1.40 -9.95 -6.23
CA ILE A 173 1.51 -9.80 -4.79
C ILE A 173 2.68 -10.65 -4.35
N LEU A 174 3.73 -10.01 -3.85
CA LEU A 174 5.03 -10.60 -3.55
C LEU A 174 5.20 -10.67 -2.02
N PRO A 175 4.99 -11.84 -1.40
CA PRO A 175 5.17 -12.00 0.03
C PRO A 175 6.65 -11.91 0.43
N PRO A 176 6.99 -11.68 1.72
CA PRO A 176 8.38 -11.75 2.17
C PRO A 176 8.99 -13.14 1.89
N ASP A 177 10.31 -13.17 1.69
CA ASP A 177 11.09 -14.38 1.38
C ASP A 177 10.95 -15.46 2.46
N SER A 178 10.89 -15.02 3.72
CA SER A 178 10.81 -15.89 4.89
C SER A 178 10.20 -15.12 6.08
N ASP A 179 9.84 -15.84 7.14
CA ASP A 179 9.33 -15.24 8.37
C ASP A 179 10.44 -14.56 9.17
N TRP A 180 10.40 -13.23 9.24
CA TRP A 180 11.29 -12.43 10.08
C TRP A 180 10.94 -12.46 11.58
N GLY A 181 9.84 -13.13 11.95
CA GLY A 181 9.44 -13.41 13.32
C GLY A 181 10.11 -14.65 13.92
N THR A 182 10.94 -15.38 13.17
CA THR A 182 11.70 -16.54 13.68
C THR A 182 12.82 -16.10 14.61
N ASP A 183 13.22 -16.98 15.53
CA ASP A 183 14.30 -16.69 16.49
C ASP A 183 15.61 -16.32 15.79
N GLU A 184 15.97 -17.00 14.69
CA GLU A 184 17.15 -16.71 13.88
C GLU A 184 17.13 -15.28 13.31
N LYS A 185 16.01 -14.88 12.71
CA LYS A 185 15.85 -13.53 12.13
C LYS A 185 15.78 -12.45 13.22
N LEU A 186 15.14 -12.75 14.36
CA LEU A 186 15.11 -11.85 15.51
C LEU A 186 16.49 -11.64 16.11
N ASP A 187 17.32 -12.68 16.20
CA ASP A 187 18.71 -12.58 16.65
C ASP A 187 19.54 -11.70 15.72
N LEU A 188 19.37 -11.86 14.39
CA LEU A 188 20.00 -11.01 13.38
C LEU A 188 19.61 -9.54 13.56
N LEU A 189 18.31 -9.25 13.68
CA LEU A 189 17.81 -7.88 13.90
C LEU A 189 18.35 -7.28 15.21
N THR A 190 18.44 -8.08 16.28
CA THR A 190 19.00 -7.67 17.56
C THR A 190 20.48 -7.32 17.44
N GLU A 191 21.27 -8.14 16.76
CA GLU A 191 22.69 -7.90 16.55
C GLU A 191 22.94 -6.62 15.75
N ILE A 192 22.19 -6.42 14.66
CA ILE A 192 22.36 -5.29 13.74
C ILE A 192 21.96 -3.97 14.40
N HIS A 193 20.85 -3.93 15.15
CA HIS A 193 20.22 -2.67 15.58
C HIS A 193 20.52 -2.25 17.01
N PHE A 194 20.81 -3.20 17.89
CA PHE A 194 20.82 -2.96 19.33
C PHE A 194 22.06 -3.46 20.07
N GLY A 195 23.01 -4.04 19.35
CA GLY A 195 24.22 -4.57 19.99
C GLY A 195 23.94 -5.64 21.07
N GLY A 196 22.91 -6.45 20.88
CA GLY A 196 22.54 -7.54 21.78
C GLY A 196 21.66 -7.17 22.99
N ASN A 197 21.28 -5.89 23.18
CA ASN A 197 20.49 -5.41 24.33
C ASN A 197 19.12 -4.84 23.95
N ALA A 198 18.49 -5.31 22.90
CA ALA A 198 17.18 -4.81 22.48
C ALA A 198 16.07 -5.25 23.43
N GLY A 199 15.28 -4.32 23.90
CA GLY A 199 14.01 -4.64 24.54
C GLY A 199 13.07 -5.32 23.50
N GLY A 200 12.37 -6.37 23.92
CA GLY A 200 11.52 -7.20 23.03
C GLY A 200 10.52 -6.44 22.14
N HIS A 201 10.11 -5.25 22.55
CA HIS A 201 9.22 -4.38 21.78
C HIS A 201 9.82 -3.89 20.46
N SER A 202 11.06 -3.42 20.48
CA SER A 202 11.73 -2.91 19.27
C SER A 202 12.00 -4.02 18.25
N ILE A 203 12.25 -5.24 18.72
CA ILE A 203 12.42 -6.40 17.84
C ILE A 203 11.11 -6.74 17.15
N SER A 204 10.00 -6.78 17.87
CA SER A 204 8.67 -7.07 17.32
C SER A 204 8.28 -6.08 16.19
N ILE A 205 8.46 -4.77 16.40
CA ILE A 205 8.16 -3.75 15.40
C ILE A 205 8.98 -3.98 14.12
N LYS A 206 10.27 -4.24 14.27
CA LYS A 206 11.15 -4.42 13.10
C LYS A 206 10.86 -5.69 12.31
N SER A 207 10.55 -6.78 12.99
CA SER A 207 10.17 -8.01 12.31
C SER A 207 8.83 -7.88 11.56
N ILE A 208 7.87 -7.12 12.08
CA ILE A 208 6.61 -6.84 11.38
C ILE A 208 6.87 -6.05 10.11
N ASN A 209 7.69 -5.00 10.13
CA ASN A 209 8.08 -4.24 8.94
C ASN A 209 8.81 -5.13 7.92
N SER A 210 9.74 -5.97 8.37
CA SER A 210 10.50 -6.86 7.49
C SER A 210 9.62 -7.93 6.83
N ASN A 211 8.45 -8.22 7.40
CA ASN A 211 7.43 -9.11 6.82
C ASN A 211 6.45 -8.38 5.88
N SER A 212 6.79 -7.17 5.41
CA SER A 212 5.96 -6.44 4.45
C SER A 212 5.82 -7.16 3.11
N VAL A 213 4.59 -7.24 2.64
CA VAL A 213 4.24 -7.72 1.29
C VAL A 213 4.43 -6.59 0.28
N TRP A 214 5.02 -6.91 -0.87
CA TRP A 214 5.13 -5.97 -1.97
C TRP A 214 4.01 -6.18 -2.99
N HIS A 215 3.53 -5.08 -3.58
CA HIS A 215 2.49 -5.10 -4.59
C HIS A 215 3.01 -4.45 -5.87
N LEU A 216 3.13 -5.22 -6.94
CA LEU A 216 3.59 -4.76 -8.25
C LEU A 216 2.42 -4.71 -9.23
N PHE A 217 2.06 -3.53 -9.67
CA PHE A 217 1.09 -3.30 -10.74
C PHE A 217 1.82 -3.06 -12.06
N ARG A 218 1.41 -3.77 -13.10
CA ARG A 218 1.94 -3.61 -14.46
C ARG A 218 0.81 -3.32 -15.43
N PHE A 219 0.85 -2.16 -16.09
CA PHE A 219 -0.17 -1.75 -17.05
C PHE A 219 0.43 -0.83 -18.11
N GLY A 220 0.05 -1.00 -19.40
CA GLY A 220 0.57 -0.19 -20.50
C GLY A 220 2.11 -0.21 -20.61
N GLY A 221 2.77 -1.28 -20.18
CA GLY A 221 4.24 -1.36 -20.13
C GLY A 221 4.87 -0.66 -18.95
N LYS A 222 4.11 0.02 -18.09
CA LYS A 222 4.57 0.68 -16.86
C LYS A 222 4.50 -0.26 -15.67
N ARG A 223 5.40 -0.03 -14.69
CA ARG A 223 5.56 -0.81 -13.46
C ARG A 223 5.50 0.09 -12.25
N LEU A 224 4.58 -0.20 -11.33
CA LEU A 224 4.35 0.57 -10.11
C LEU A 224 4.50 -0.37 -8.92
N LEU A 225 5.48 -0.13 -8.05
CA LEU A 225 5.84 -1.00 -6.92
C LEU A 225 5.58 -0.32 -5.58
N PHE A 226 4.82 -1.00 -4.71
CA PHE A 226 4.53 -0.60 -3.34
C PHE A 226 5.19 -1.60 -2.39
N THR A 227 6.13 -1.13 -1.58
CA THR A 227 7.06 -1.96 -0.80
C THR A 227 6.69 -2.11 0.68
N GLY A 228 5.54 -1.53 1.10
CA GLY A 228 5.23 -1.44 2.53
C GLY A 228 6.37 -0.79 3.31
N ASP A 229 6.66 -1.31 4.48
CA ASP A 229 7.69 -0.81 5.37
C ASP A 229 8.91 -1.72 5.46
N SER A 230 9.19 -2.47 4.39
CA SER A 230 10.39 -3.31 4.34
C SER A 230 11.63 -2.56 4.81
N ASN A 231 12.39 -3.18 5.70
CA ASN A 231 13.51 -2.52 6.34
C ASN A 231 14.80 -2.59 5.51
N LYS A 232 15.56 -1.51 5.53
CA LYS A 232 16.98 -1.51 5.25
C LYS A 232 17.72 -0.71 6.31
N ASN A 233 18.88 -1.21 6.73
CA ASN A 233 19.81 -0.47 7.58
C ASN A 233 21.00 0.02 6.77
N ASP A 234 21.53 1.20 7.14
CA ASP A 234 22.74 1.80 6.57
C ASP A 234 24.06 1.11 7.01
N THR A 235 23.98 -0.03 7.67
CA THR A 235 25.20 -0.79 8.01
C THR A 235 25.59 -1.66 6.81
N GLU A 236 26.88 -1.80 6.55
CA GLU A 236 27.50 -2.51 5.43
C GLU A 236 27.13 -4.02 5.29
N ARG A 237 26.01 -4.44 5.88
CA ARG A 237 25.53 -5.83 5.86
C ARG A 237 24.40 -6.00 4.84
N SER A 238 24.58 -6.98 3.96
CA SER A 238 23.74 -7.26 2.79
C SER A 238 22.45 -8.03 3.07
N ASP A 239 22.06 -8.27 4.32
CA ASP A 239 21.05 -9.29 4.64
C ASP A 239 19.73 -8.68 5.17
N GLU A 240 19.26 -7.60 4.56
CA GLU A 240 18.04 -6.94 4.99
C GLU A 240 16.86 -7.24 4.09
N SER A 241 15.62 -7.16 4.64
CA SER A 241 14.43 -7.64 3.94
C SER A 241 14.23 -7.01 2.56
N VAL A 242 14.61 -5.74 2.38
CA VAL A 242 14.54 -5.07 1.06
C VAL A 242 15.44 -5.74 0.03
N ASP A 243 16.70 -6.02 0.38
CA ASP A 243 17.68 -6.59 -0.55
C ASP A 243 17.36 -8.06 -0.84
N LEU A 244 16.90 -8.81 0.18
CA LEU A 244 16.47 -10.21 0.02
C LEU A 244 15.25 -10.31 -0.88
N MET A 245 14.22 -9.45 -0.66
CA MET A 245 13.04 -9.37 -1.51
C MET A 245 13.41 -8.99 -2.95
N ALA A 246 14.30 -8.00 -3.13
CA ALA A 246 14.74 -7.59 -4.47
C ALA A 246 15.51 -8.69 -5.20
N ALA A 247 16.31 -9.48 -4.50
CA ALA A 247 17.04 -10.63 -5.06
C ALA A 247 16.09 -11.78 -5.41
N GLU A 248 15.19 -12.14 -4.49
CA GLU A 248 14.22 -13.23 -4.66
C GLU A 248 13.29 -12.98 -5.85
N TYR A 249 12.82 -11.74 -6.02
CA TYR A 249 11.86 -11.36 -7.05
C TYR A 249 12.47 -10.64 -8.25
N SER A 250 13.79 -10.72 -8.44
CA SER A 250 14.51 -10.00 -9.50
C SER A 250 13.92 -10.23 -10.90
N ASP A 251 13.53 -11.46 -11.21
CA ASP A 251 12.93 -11.82 -12.51
C ASP A 251 11.54 -11.18 -12.69
N ILE A 252 10.76 -11.06 -11.62
CA ILE A 252 9.41 -10.43 -11.64
C ILE A 252 9.56 -8.92 -11.70
N LEU A 253 10.46 -8.34 -10.91
CA LEU A 253 10.72 -6.90 -10.85
C LEU A 253 11.34 -6.37 -12.15
N GLY A 254 12.24 -7.12 -12.78
CA GLY A 254 12.81 -6.83 -14.09
C GLY A 254 13.72 -5.60 -14.17
N GLY A 255 14.25 -5.13 -13.03
CA GLY A 255 15.31 -4.13 -12.97
C GLY A 255 14.94 -2.68 -13.28
N HIS A 256 13.66 -2.38 -13.56
CA HIS A 256 13.15 -1.01 -13.74
C HIS A 256 11.72 -0.90 -13.20
N ILE A 257 11.47 0.14 -12.41
CA ILE A 257 10.16 0.45 -11.83
C ILE A 257 9.86 1.93 -12.11
N ASP A 258 8.78 2.22 -12.85
CA ASP A 258 8.43 3.60 -13.20
C ASP A 258 8.00 4.42 -11.98
N VAL A 259 7.17 3.84 -11.10
CA VAL A 259 6.73 4.48 -9.84
C VAL A 259 7.07 3.56 -8.68
N LEU A 260 7.87 4.06 -7.74
CA LEU A 260 8.35 3.28 -6.60
C LEU A 260 7.99 3.97 -5.28
N LYS A 261 7.17 3.31 -4.45
CA LYS A 261 6.97 3.76 -3.07
C LYS A 261 8.23 3.48 -2.27
N TRP A 262 8.78 4.51 -1.62
CA TRP A 262 9.94 4.37 -0.75
C TRP A 262 9.61 3.46 0.46
N PRO A 263 10.41 2.43 0.75
CA PRO A 263 10.20 1.58 1.91
C PRO A 263 10.15 2.38 3.20
N HIS A 264 9.26 1.99 4.11
CA HIS A 264 9.12 2.59 5.44
C HIS A 264 9.01 4.12 5.41
N HIS A 265 8.07 4.62 4.60
CA HIS A 265 7.75 6.06 4.43
C HIS A 265 8.90 6.95 3.94
N GLY A 266 10.08 6.43 3.67
CA GLY A 266 11.28 7.21 3.38
C GLY A 266 11.96 7.77 4.62
N CYS A 267 11.83 7.10 5.76
CA CYS A 267 12.50 7.52 6.99
C CYS A 267 14.02 7.35 6.90
N VAL A 268 14.78 8.33 7.42
CA VAL A 268 16.25 8.43 7.35
C VAL A 268 16.97 7.15 7.82
N ARG A 269 16.45 6.49 8.83
CA ARG A 269 17.09 5.29 9.40
C ARG A 269 16.91 4.01 8.58
N ASN A 270 16.11 4.08 7.50
CA ASN A 270 15.83 2.96 6.63
C ASN A 270 16.14 3.36 5.17
N ALA A 271 17.30 3.99 4.98
CA ALA A 271 17.72 4.50 3.69
C ALA A 271 17.98 3.35 2.71
N ALA A 272 16.93 2.90 2.05
CA ALA A 272 17.02 1.97 0.93
C ALA A 272 17.56 2.67 -0.34
N ALA A 273 18.42 3.69 -0.20
CA ALA A 273 18.88 4.51 -1.32
C ALA A 273 19.54 3.69 -2.44
N GLY A 274 20.32 2.67 -2.09
CA GLY A 274 20.90 1.76 -3.06
C GLY A 274 19.88 0.94 -3.84
N PHE A 275 18.88 0.39 -3.14
CA PHE A 275 17.76 -0.30 -3.77
C PHE A 275 16.94 0.66 -4.65
N MET A 276 16.58 1.85 -4.13
CA MET A 276 15.84 2.85 -4.88
C MET A 276 16.56 3.21 -6.19
N HIS A 277 17.87 3.47 -6.12
CA HIS A 277 18.69 3.76 -7.30
C HIS A 277 18.78 2.57 -8.25
N SER A 278 18.94 1.34 -7.75
CA SER A 278 19.06 0.14 -8.60
C SER A 278 17.81 -0.16 -9.43
N MET A 279 16.63 0.29 -8.96
CA MET A 279 15.36 0.16 -9.68
C MET A 279 15.13 1.25 -10.74
N THR A 280 16.04 2.21 -10.89
CA THR A 280 15.98 3.29 -11.89
C THR A 280 14.59 3.93 -12.03
N PRO A 281 13.95 4.39 -10.94
CA PRO A 281 12.58 4.86 -11.00
C PRO A 281 12.45 6.21 -11.69
N GLU A 282 11.32 6.43 -12.40
CA GLU A 282 10.95 7.77 -12.86
C GLU A 282 10.40 8.62 -11.70
N TYR A 283 9.58 8.01 -10.84
CA TYR A 283 8.99 8.66 -9.67
C TYR A 283 9.24 7.84 -8.41
N ILE A 284 9.60 8.55 -7.34
CA ILE A 284 9.73 7.97 -5.99
C ILE A 284 8.70 8.63 -5.08
N VAL A 285 7.78 7.83 -4.51
CA VAL A 285 6.74 8.30 -3.58
C VAL A 285 7.23 8.16 -2.15
N ILE A 286 7.21 9.27 -1.42
CA ILE A 286 7.60 9.37 -0.01
C ILE A 286 6.36 9.68 0.82
N THR A 287 5.99 8.80 1.73
CA THR A 287 4.73 8.85 2.50
C THR A 287 4.93 9.43 3.91
N THR A 288 5.87 10.35 4.09
CA THR A 288 6.07 11.10 5.33
C THR A 288 6.12 12.59 5.09
N ALA A 289 5.55 13.36 6.02
CA ALA A 289 5.66 14.81 6.05
C ALA A 289 6.95 15.32 6.74
N GLU A 290 7.74 14.43 7.37
CA GLU A 290 8.97 14.81 8.04
C GLU A 290 10.03 15.29 7.04
N LEU A 291 10.64 16.46 7.32
CA LEU A 291 11.57 17.11 6.40
C LEU A 291 12.94 16.41 6.31
N GLU A 292 13.38 15.79 7.39
CA GLU A 292 14.64 15.03 7.45
C GLU A 292 14.42 13.60 6.93
N THR A 293 14.28 13.47 5.65
CA THR A 293 14.00 12.19 5.01
C THR A 293 15.23 11.68 4.28
N ALA A 294 15.23 10.38 4.04
CA ALA A 294 16.17 9.72 3.15
C ALA A 294 16.27 10.38 1.76
N SER A 295 15.33 11.26 1.39
CA SER A 295 15.36 12.00 0.13
C SER A 295 16.58 12.93 0.00
N ALA A 296 16.99 13.61 1.08
CA ALA A 296 18.19 14.45 1.07
C ALA A 296 19.45 13.59 0.89
N GLU A 297 19.53 12.48 1.61
CA GLU A 297 20.63 11.53 1.50
C GLU A 297 20.68 10.86 0.12
N TYR A 298 19.52 10.50 -0.45
CA TYR A 298 19.42 9.97 -1.81
C TYR A 298 19.97 10.98 -2.83
N THR A 299 19.53 12.24 -2.78
CA THR A 299 19.97 13.29 -3.70
C THR A 299 21.46 13.59 -3.54
N GLU A 300 21.99 13.56 -2.33
CA GLU A 300 23.42 13.74 -2.07
C GLU A 300 24.25 12.59 -2.63
N ARG A 301 23.79 11.35 -2.42
CA ARG A 301 24.47 10.13 -2.84
C ARG A 301 24.39 9.87 -4.34
N TYR A 302 23.27 10.25 -4.97
CA TYR A 302 22.98 10.04 -6.38
C TYR A 302 22.56 11.37 -7.06
N PRO A 303 23.48 12.35 -7.18
CA PRO A 303 23.16 13.68 -7.69
C PRO A 303 22.76 13.70 -9.17
N ASP A 304 23.14 12.68 -9.92
CA ASP A 304 22.85 12.54 -11.36
C ASP A 304 21.58 11.72 -11.62
N ASP A 305 20.88 11.27 -10.57
CA ASP A 305 19.64 10.53 -10.73
C ASP A 305 18.48 11.49 -11.02
N GLU A 306 17.82 11.27 -12.16
CA GLU A 306 16.71 12.11 -12.62
C GLU A 306 15.35 11.75 -11.96
N ALA A 307 15.34 10.80 -11.01
CA ALA A 307 14.13 10.40 -10.33
C ALA A 307 13.41 11.55 -9.65
N LYS A 308 12.11 11.70 -9.92
CA LYS A 308 11.27 12.73 -9.31
C LYS A 308 10.79 12.29 -7.96
N LEU A 309 11.24 12.96 -6.90
CA LEU A 309 10.84 12.71 -5.52
C LEU A 309 9.46 13.34 -5.25
N MET A 310 8.44 12.51 -5.12
CA MET A 310 7.06 12.90 -4.86
C MET A 310 6.74 12.70 -3.38
N ARG A 311 6.60 13.79 -2.64
CA ARG A 311 6.32 13.75 -1.20
C ARG A 311 4.84 13.96 -0.94
N LEU A 312 4.21 13.00 -0.26
CA LEU A 312 2.86 13.15 0.25
C LEU A 312 2.82 14.17 1.39
N ALA A 313 1.92 15.12 1.26
CA ALA A 313 1.59 16.13 2.25
C ALA A 313 0.06 16.22 2.38
N SER A 314 -0.51 17.43 2.41
CA SER A 314 -1.96 17.64 2.48
C SER A 314 -2.71 17.36 1.17
N GLU A 315 -1.99 17.12 0.08
CA GLU A 315 -2.58 16.83 -1.23
C GLU A 315 -2.30 15.39 -1.63
N ASP A 316 -3.25 14.80 -2.35
CA ASP A 316 -3.07 13.50 -2.97
C ASP A 316 -2.13 13.62 -4.18
N ILE A 317 -1.38 12.56 -4.44
CA ILE A 317 -0.62 12.38 -5.67
C ILE A 317 -1.33 11.30 -6.48
N VAL A 318 -1.72 11.63 -7.72
CA VAL A 318 -2.41 10.68 -8.59
C VAL A 318 -1.59 10.44 -9.85
N PHE A 319 -1.25 9.17 -10.07
CA PHE A 319 -0.64 8.70 -11.30
C PHE A 319 -1.73 8.16 -12.22
N TYR A 320 -1.63 8.49 -13.50
CA TYR A 320 -2.50 8.01 -14.58
C TYR A 320 -1.64 7.25 -15.56
N VAL A 321 -2.02 6.01 -15.84
CA VAL A 321 -1.35 5.18 -16.85
C VAL A 321 -2.38 4.76 -17.88
N THR A 322 -2.11 5.06 -19.15
CA THR A 322 -2.95 4.62 -20.27
C THR A 322 -2.48 3.26 -20.81
N ALA A 323 -3.34 2.57 -21.53
CA ALA A 323 -3.02 1.25 -22.12
C ALA A 323 -1.87 1.30 -23.13
N ASP A 324 -1.60 2.45 -23.73
CA ASP A 324 -0.46 2.68 -24.65
C ASP A 324 0.83 3.14 -23.93
N GLY A 325 0.81 3.20 -22.60
CA GLY A 325 2.00 3.42 -21.77
C GLY A 325 2.32 4.87 -21.46
N ASN A 326 1.40 5.82 -21.69
CA ASN A 326 1.60 7.17 -21.22
C ASN A 326 1.42 7.21 -19.69
N LEU A 327 2.41 7.75 -18.98
CA LEU A 327 2.39 7.95 -17.52
C LEU A 327 2.38 9.44 -17.23
N THR A 328 1.33 9.91 -16.56
CA THR A 328 1.23 11.30 -16.11
C THR A 328 0.96 11.35 -14.60
N VAL A 329 1.31 12.47 -13.96
CA VAL A 329 1.12 12.67 -12.53
C VAL A 329 0.47 14.02 -12.24
N ARG A 330 -0.43 14.05 -11.26
CA ARG A 330 -1.06 15.28 -10.74
C ARG A 330 -1.02 15.28 -9.21
N CYS A 331 -0.86 16.47 -8.63
CA CYS A 331 -1.10 16.70 -7.21
C CYS A 331 -2.48 17.35 -7.10
N CYS A 332 -3.39 16.73 -6.40
CA CYS A 332 -4.81 17.13 -6.36
C CYS A 332 -5.28 17.31 -4.92
N SER A 333 -5.76 18.51 -4.58
CA SER A 333 -6.55 18.75 -3.36
C SER A 333 -8.05 18.49 -3.58
N ASP A 334 -8.49 18.43 -4.85
CA ASP A 334 -9.90 18.25 -5.23
C ASP A 334 -10.09 16.92 -5.98
N VAL A 335 -10.88 16.04 -5.37
CA VAL A 335 -11.17 14.70 -5.85
C VAL A 335 -12.12 14.70 -7.04
N PHE A 336 -13.02 15.69 -7.12
CA PHE A 336 -14.07 15.73 -8.14
C PHE A 336 -13.56 16.14 -9.53
N ALA A 337 -12.49 16.93 -9.59
CA ALA A 337 -11.92 17.39 -10.86
C ALA A 337 -11.46 16.24 -11.76
N ASP A 338 -11.05 15.12 -11.18
CA ASP A 338 -10.52 13.95 -11.90
C ASP A 338 -11.62 13.08 -12.54
N PHE A 339 -12.85 13.16 -12.02
CA PHE A 339 -13.97 12.34 -12.49
C PHE A 339 -14.97 13.10 -13.36
N GLU A 340 -15.07 14.43 -13.21
CA GLU A 340 -16.01 15.28 -13.95
C GLU A 340 -15.44 15.86 -15.24
N ASN A 341 -14.16 16.20 -15.25
CA ASN A 341 -13.53 16.84 -16.40
C ASN A 341 -12.86 15.76 -17.26
N GLY A 342 -13.59 15.25 -18.25
CA GLY A 342 -13.05 14.45 -19.35
C GLY A 342 -12.10 15.26 -20.24
N GLU A 343 -11.32 16.18 -19.70
CA GLU A 343 -10.29 16.89 -20.42
C GLU A 343 -9.03 16.03 -20.47
N GLU A 344 -8.63 15.80 -21.72
CA GLU A 344 -7.52 15.02 -22.22
C GLU A 344 -6.25 15.19 -21.35
N ALA A 345 -5.73 14.05 -20.87
CA ALA A 345 -4.39 13.94 -20.31
C ALA A 345 -3.34 14.05 -21.41
#